data_cbf231649ada74cb06c51622bff8baad
#
_entry.id   cbf231649ada74cb06c51622bff8baad
#
_cell.length_a   1.000
_cell.length_b   1.000
_cell.length_c   1.000
_cell.angle_alpha   90.00
_cell.angle_beta   90.00
_cell.angle_gamma   90.00
#
_symmetry.space_group_name_H-M   'P 1'
#
loop_
_entity.id
_entity.type
_entity.pdbx_description
1 polymer ?
#
loop_
_entity_poly.entity_id
_entity_poly.type
_entity_poly.pdbx_seq_one_letter_code
_entity_poly.pdbx_strand_id
1 'polypeptide(L)'
;MSMNLKITKNVNRVLARLNHDFKNIHLFSPKKISSREFDFKKNLNHKISDKFIIKISNYAKYLRDNKPKANNDLWGVISKIVNYKEFLNTVCDAKKNKEKFIELILNCGKENLTYGFGTNRRTYQELFKKKIFREKEKYYFLDYLLSLSEYYKLIKVHNPEQGGWIIENENFNHLMKEIFKKKNILPFKTANYYYGYKFEKDFLFLKDLKGLYAAERLSETYKNNNLSEIIEIGGGLGYTCHYVKQLFDCRYTMYDLPHTSLLAAIYLMISQGVDSVNLENEKQNKKNRIFIKPFWKIFDNKSKSKILWFNEDSF
;
A
#
# COMPACT_ATOMS: atom_id res chain seq x y z
N MET A 1 27.66 24.51 25.73
CA MET A 1 26.99 23.57 26.68
C MET A 1 25.53 23.24 26.32
N SER A 2 24.82 23.99 25.41
CA SER A 2 23.41 23.77 25.07
C SER A 2 23.11 22.70 23.99
N MET A 3 24.06 22.42 23.13
CA MET A 3 23.85 21.49 22.02
C MET A 3 23.89 20.00 22.43
N ASN A 4 24.77 19.66 23.37
CA ASN A 4 24.87 18.31 23.93
C ASN A 4 23.62 17.90 24.75
N LEU A 5 22.99 18.85 25.45
CA LEU A 5 21.78 18.58 26.25
C LEU A 5 20.55 18.28 25.35
N LYS A 6 20.45 18.90 24.17
CA LYS A 6 19.36 18.61 23.20
C LYS A 6 19.52 17.25 22.55
N ILE A 7 20.76 16.86 22.23
CA ILE A 7 21.06 15.53 21.64
C ILE A 7 20.76 14.43 22.67
N THR A 8 21.16 14.60 23.93
CA THR A 8 20.90 13.63 25.00
C THR A 8 19.42 13.49 25.31
N LYS A 9 18.65 14.61 25.31
CA LYS A 9 17.18 14.55 25.49
C LYS A 9 16.47 13.84 24.32
N ASN A 10 16.92 14.02 23.09
CA ASN A 10 16.35 13.33 21.95
C ASN A 10 16.71 11.85 21.92
N VAL A 11 17.96 11.49 22.27
CA VAL A 11 18.40 10.09 22.42
C VAL A 11 17.59 9.40 23.53
N ASN A 12 17.41 10.06 24.68
CA ASN A 12 16.63 9.49 25.78
C ASN A 12 15.13 9.38 25.46
N ARG A 13 14.55 10.28 24.64
CA ARG A 13 13.18 10.13 24.12
C ARG A 13 13.06 8.97 23.13
N VAL A 14 14.03 8.79 22.26
CA VAL A 14 14.08 7.66 21.33
C VAL A 14 14.29 6.35 22.11
N LEU A 15 15.18 6.32 23.10
CA LEU A 15 15.39 5.16 23.98
C LEU A 15 14.18 4.88 24.87
N ALA A 16 13.47 5.91 25.37
CA ALA A 16 12.25 5.74 26.12
C ALA A 16 11.11 5.21 25.25
N ARG A 17 10.97 5.67 24.00
CA ARG A 17 10.05 5.10 23.00
C ARG A 17 10.45 3.67 22.64
N LEU A 18 11.72 3.41 22.35
CA LEU A 18 12.22 2.08 22.08
C LEU A 18 12.02 1.15 23.28
N ASN A 19 12.27 1.61 24.52
CA ASN A 19 12.01 0.83 25.73
C ASN A 19 10.52 0.62 26.00
N HIS A 20 9.68 1.59 25.70
CA HIS A 20 8.23 1.44 25.76
C HIS A 20 7.75 0.46 24.69
N ASP A 21 8.23 0.60 23.48
CA ASP A 21 7.96 -0.32 22.38
C ASP A 21 8.55 -1.73 22.68
N PHE A 22 9.75 -1.82 23.26
CA PHE A 22 10.36 -3.09 23.68
C PHE A 22 9.65 -3.73 24.90
N LYS A 23 9.18 -2.95 25.87
CA LYS A 23 8.39 -3.48 26.98
C LYS A 23 7.04 -3.99 26.48
N ASN A 24 6.41 -3.31 25.55
CA ASN A 24 5.17 -3.75 24.90
C ASN A 24 5.39 -4.95 23.98
N ILE A 25 6.56 -5.09 23.33
CA ILE A 25 6.98 -6.29 22.60
C ILE A 25 7.10 -7.52 23.52
N HIS A 26 7.41 -7.36 24.80
CA HIS A 26 7.37 -8.47 25.77
C HIS A 26 5.95 -8.92 26.14
N LEU A 27 4.96 -8.05 25.96
CA LEU A 27 3.53 -8.38 26.14
C LEU A 27 3.00 -9.28 24.99
N PHE A 28 3.47 -9.06 23.78
CA PHE A 28 3.33 -9.95 22.65
C PHE A 28 4.57 -10.83 22.62
N SER A 29 4.55 -12.04 23.11
CA SER A 29 5.73 -12.87 23.06
C SER A 29 6.18 -13.08 21.59
N PRO A 30 7.00 -12.17 20.98
CA PRO A 30 7.41 -12.29 19.59
C PRO A 30 8.36 -13.49 19.39
N LYS A 31 8.82 -14.08 20.49
CA LYS A 31 9.58 -15.34 20.48
C LYS A 31 8.78 -16.52 19.97
N LYS A 32 7.44 -16.45 19.97
CA LYS A 32 6.57 -17.52 19.51
C LYS A 32 6.13 -17.37 18.06
N ILE A 33 6.22 -16.18 17.45
CA ILE A 33 5.97 -16.04 16.02
C ILE A 33 7.24 -16.39 15.29
N SER A 34 7.24 -17.55 14.66
CA SER A 34 8.37 -18.06 13.92
C SER A 34 8.86 -17.01 12.91
N SER A 35 10.14 -16.63 13.01
CA SER A 35 10.78 -15.77 12.02
C SER A 35 10.78 -16.40 10.62
N ARG A 36 10.49 -17.69 10.51
CA ARG A 36 10.41 -18.44 9.25
C ARG A 36 9.20 -18.08 8.41
N GLU A 37 8.16 -17.49 9.00
CA GLU A 37 6.94 -17.11 8.30
C GLU A 37 7.03 -15.71 7.68
N PHE A 38 8.00 -14.90 8.12
CA PHE A 38 8.27 -13.59 7.55
C PHE A 38 9.52 -13.61 6.67
N ASP A 39 9.38 -13.17 5.43
CA ASP A 39 10.47 -13.11 4.48
C ASP A 39 10.25 -12.01 3.44
N PHE A 40 11.24 -11.78 2.59
CA PHE A 40 11.09 -10.96 1.40
C PHE A 40 10.40 -11.76 0.30
N LYS A 41 9.35 -11.19 -0.26
CA LYS A 41 8.70 -11.77 -1.43
C LYS A 41 9.71 -11.87 -2.59
N LYS A 42 9.77 -13.02 -3.21
CA LYS A 42 10.59 -13.31 -4.39
C LYS A 42 9.71 -14.03 -5.42
N ASN A 43 10.14 -14.00 -6.67
CA ASN A 43 9.52 -14.77 -7.77
C ASN A 43 8.06 -14.41 -8.06
N LEU A 44 7.78 -13.11 -8.18
CA LEU A 44 6.52 -12.68 -8.75
C LEU A 44 6.47 -13.13 -10.23
N ASN A 45 5.56 -14.03 -10.55
CA ASN A 45 5.36 -14.48 -11.91
C ASN A 45 3.98 -14.02 -12.38
N HIS A 46 3.90 -12.82 -12.98
CA HIS A 46 2.65 -12.32 -13.57
C HIS A 46 2.71 -12.43 -15.08
N LYS A 47 1.72 -13.11 -15.64
CA LYS A 47 1.48 -13.06 -17.09
C LYS A 47 0.96 -11.65 -17.44
N ILE A 48 1.84 -10.81 -17.97
CA ILE A 48 1.49 -9.48 -18.44
C ILE A 48 1.09 -9.57 -19.90
N SER A 49 -0.18 -9.31 -20.18
CA SER A 49 -0.75 -9.37 -21.53
C SER A 49 -0.36 -8.13 -22.36
N ASP A 50 -0.41 -8.26 -23.68
CA ASP A 50 -0.17 -7.13 -24.57
C ASP A 50 -1.22 -6.02 -24.39
N LYS A 51 -2.47 -6.36 -24.08
CA LYS A 51 -3.53 -5.43 -23.71
C LYS A 51 -3.14 -4.56 -22.52
N PHE A 52 -2.56 -5.19 -21.48
CA PHE A 52 -2.03 -4.48 -20.31
C PHE A 52 -0.93 -3.49 -20.72
N ILE A 53 0.05 -3.96 -21.51
CA ILE A 53 1.19 -3.13 -21.93
C ILE A 53 0.73 -1.94 -22.77
N ILE A 54 -0.16 -2.15 -23.71
CA ILE A 54 -0.73 -1.08 -24.54
C ILE A 54 -1.43 -0.03 -23.67
N LYS A 55 -2.27 -0.49 -22.74
CA LYS A 55 -3.05 0.38 -21.86
C LYS A 55 -2.15 1.24 -20.98
N ILE A 56 -1.17 0.64 -20.32
CA ILE A 56 -0.28 1.37 -19.41
C ILE A 56 0.70 2.29 -20.15
N SER A 57 1.20 1.87 -21.32
CA SER A 57 2.03 2.73 -22.19
C SER A 57 1.27 3.96 -22.65
N ASN A 58 0.01 3.82 -23.04
CA ASN A 58 -0.80 4.95 -23.48
C ASN A 58 -1.08 5.92 -22.32
N TYR A 59 -1.29 5.40 -21.11
CA TYR A 59 -1.46 6.23 -19.92
C TYR A 59 -0.16 6.97 -19.56
N ALA A 60 0.99 6.30 -19.65
CA ALA A 60 2.28 6.93 -19.42
C ALA A 60 2.54 8.08 -20.40
N LYS A 61 2.22 7.89 -21.70
CA LYS A 61 2.29 8.95 -22.72
C LYS A 61 1.37 10.12 -22.38
N TYR A 62 0.11 9.83 -22.01
CA TYR A 62 -0.83 10.84 -21.55
C TYR A 62 -0.27 11.67 -20.37
N LEU A 63 0.29 11.02 -19.35
CA LEU A 63 0.90 11.71 -18.22
C LEU A 63 2.11 12.56 -18.59
N ARG A 64 2.91 12.11 -19.57
CA ARG A 64 4.05 12.86 -20.10
C ARG A 64 3.60 14.13 -20.81
N ASP A 65 2.61 13.98 -21.69
CA ASP A 65 2.20 15.03 -22.61
C ASP A 65 1.26 16.07 -21.94
N ASN A 66 0.61 15.71 -20.85
CA ASN A 66 -0.38 16.56 -20.13
C ASN A 66 0.09 17.01 -18.74
N LYS A 67 1.35 16.78 -18.38
CA LYS A 67 1.89 17.22 -17.08
C LYS A 67 1.85 18.76 -16.98
N PRO A 68 1.24 19.35 -15.94
CA PRO A 68 1.30 20.78 -15.74
C PRO A 68 2.76 21.22 -15.54
N LYS A 69 3.10 22.42 -15.99
CA LYS A 69 4.39 23.04 -15.72
C LYS A 69 4.47 23.31 -14.22
N ALA A 70 5.10 22.41 -13.48
CA ALA A 70 5.30 22.57 -12.05
C ALA A 70 6.49 23.49 -11.79
N ASN A 71 6.26 24.54 -11.01
CA ASN A 71 7.32 25.37 -10.47
C ASN A 71 7.71 24.82 -9.09
N ASN A 72 8.96 24.41 -8.92
CA ASN A 72 9.71 24.18 -7.67
C ASN A 72 8.94 23.72 -6.42
N ASP A 73 7.95 22.88 -6.57
CA ASP A 73 7.16 22.30 -5.51
C ASP A 73 7.74 20.94 -5.02
N LEU A 74 7.13 20.41 -3.98
CA LEU A 74 7.46 19.09 -3.43
C LEU A 74 7.47 18.00 -4.52
N TRP A 75 6.60 18.12 -5.53
CA TRP A 75 6.56 17.24 -6.69
C TRP A 75 7.87 17.24 -7.48
N GLY A 76 8.49 18.40 -7.68
CA GLY A 76 9.79 18.52 -8.31
C GLY A 76 10.89 17.77 -7.58
N VAL A 77 10.89 17.81 -6.26
CA VAL A 77 11.82 17.06 -5.40
C VAL A 77 11.58 15.55 -5.52
N ILE A 78 10.34 15.10 -5.33
CA ILE A 78 9.97 13.69 -5.42
C ILE A 78 10.30 13.13 -6.81
N SER A 79 10.00 13.85 -7.87
CA SER A 79 10.26 13.41 -9.24
C SER A 79 11.75 13.17 -9.55
N LYS A 80 12.65 13.92 -8.89
CA LYS A 80 14.09 13.68 -8.94
C LYS A 80 14.49 12.44 -8.17
N ILE A 81 13.98 12.27 -6.94
CA ILE A 81 14.28 11.11 -6.08
C ILE A 81 13.88 9.80 -6.76
N VAL A 82 12.69 9.76 -7.37
CA VAL A 82 12.15 8.55 -8.05
C VAL A 82 12.67 8.37 -9.46
N ASN A 83 13.52 9.27 -9.97
CA ASN A 83 13.95 9.31 -11.37
C ASN A 83 12.77 9.18 -12.34
N TYR A 84 11.76 10.03 -12.13
CA TYR A 84 10.47 9.96 -12.82
C TYR A 84 10.60 9.94 -14.35
N LYS A 85 11.54 10.71 -14.92
CA LYS A 85 11.74 10.79 -16.36
C LYS A 85 12.12 9.43 -16.96
N GLU A 86 13.07 8.73 -16.34
CA GLU A 86 13.51 7.41 -16.80
C GLU A 86 12.41 6.37 -16.62
N PHE A 87 11.75 6.38 -15.46
CA PHE A 87 10.59 5.51 -15.19
C PHE A 87 9.52 5.69 -16.26
N LEU A 88 9.11 6.93 -16.51
CA LEU A 88 8.08 7.26 -17.48
C LEU A 88 8.46 6.81 -18.89
N ASN A 89 9.70 7.06 -19.33
CA ASN A 89 10.19 6.62 -20.63
C ASN A 89 10.17 5.09 -20.75
N THR A 90 10.62 4.37 -19.74
CA THR A 90 10.57 2.90 -19.72
C THR A 90 9.15 2.38 -19.89
N VAL A 91 8.16 3.00 -19.21
CA VAL A 91 6.75 2.59 -19.34
C VAL A 91 6.17 3.02 -20.70
N CYS A 92 6.50 4.19 -21.21
CA CYS A 92 6.10 4.62 -22.57
C CYS A 92 6.58 3.64 -23.64
N ASP A 93 7.77 3.10 -23.48
CA ASP A 93 8.42 2.17 -24.40
C ASP A 93 8.21 0.70 -24.07
N ALA A 94 7.34 0.38 -23.08
CA ALA A 94 7.10 -0.97 -22.61
C ALA A 94 6.70 -1.96 -23.72
N LYS A 95 6.07 -1.47 -24.80
CA LYS A 95 5.73 -2.27 -25.98
C LYS A 95 6.98 -2.72 -26.75
N LYS A 96 8.02 -1.88 -26.80
CA LYS A 96 9.29 -2.17 -27.50
C LYS A 96 10.25 -2.95 -26.62
N ASN A 97 10.25 -2.67 -25.31
CA ASN A 97 11.17 -3.22 -24.31
C ASN A 97 10.39 -3.89 -23.18
N LYS A 98 9.62 -4.93 -23.52
CA LYS A 98 8.73 -5.64 -22.57
C LYS A 98 9.48 -6.21 -21.38
N GLU A 99 10.63 -6.81 -21.58
CA GLU A 99 11.44 -7.41 -20.53
C GLU A 99 11.93 -6.36 -19.52
N LYS A 100 12.50 -5.25 -20.01
CA LYS A 100 12.94 -4.15 -19.13
C LYS A 100 11.79 -3.56 -18.32
N PHE A 101 10.62 -3.41 -18.93
CA PHE A 101 9.43 -2.95 -18.23
C PHE A 101 8.99 -3.94 -17.14
N ILE A 102 8.94 -5.24 -17.45
CA ILE A 102 8.58 -6.28 -16.49
C ILE A 102 9.57 -6.31 -15.34
N GLU A 103 10.87 -6.28 -15.63
CA GLU A 103 11.91 -6.25 -14.61
C GLU A 103 11.75 -5.03 -13.68
N LEU A 104 11.49 -3.85 -14.24
CA LEU A 104 11.30 -2.63 -13.48
C LEU A 104 10.13 -2.74 -12.49
N ILE A 105 8.96 -3.20 -12.93
CA ILE A 105 7.79 -3.32 -12.06
C ILE A 105 7.94 -4.46 -11.04
N LEU A 106 8.61 -5.55 -11.40
CA LEU A 106 8.88 -6.65 -10.47
C LEU A 106 9.85 -6.23 -9.36
N ASN A 107 10.80 -5.36 -9.66
CA ASN A 107 11.89 -4.99 -8.76
C ASN A 107 11.72 -3.62 -8.09
N CYS A 108 10.58 -2.95 -8.27
CA CYS A 108 10.40 -1.58 -7.77
C CYS A 108 10.55 -1.47 -6.24
N GLY A 109 10.38 -2.55 -5.47
CA GLY A 109 10.65 -2.58 -4.05
C GLY A 109 12.13 -2.37 -3.67
N LYS A 110 13.07 -2.57 -4.59
CA LYS A 110 14.49 -2.25 -4.42
C LYS A 110 14.86 -0.86 -4.93
N GLU A 111 13.97 -0.21 -5.64
CA GLU A 111 14.20 1.08 -6.28
C GLU A 111 13.54 2.22 -5.48
N ASN A 112 13.77 3.45 -5.88
CA ASN A 112 13.14 4.59 -5.23
C ASN A 112 11.74 4.91 -5.78
N LEU A 113 11.21 4.11 -6.70
CA LEU A 113 9.92 4.37 -7.36
C LEU A 113 8.75 4.46 -6.39
N THR A 114 8.82 3.77 -5.26
CA THR A 114 7.81 3.76 -4.21
C THR A 114 8.18 4.64 -3.01
N TYR A 115 9.07 5.63 -3.22
CA TYR A 115 9.47 6.56 -2.18
C TYR A 115 8.27 7.33 -1.62
N GLY A 116 8.12 7.29 -0.30
CA GLY A 116 7.04 7.95 0.43
C GLY A 116 5.79 7.10 0.69
N PHE A 117 5.55 6.02 -0.07
CA PHE A 117 4.31 5.24 0.06
C PHE A 117 4.49 3.71 0.04
N GLY A 118 5.71 3.23 -0.09
CA GLY A 118 6.00 1.79 -0.12
C GLY A 118 7.44 1.47 0.25
N THR A 119 7.81 0.19 0.10
CA THR A 119 9.20 -0.24 0.26
C THR A 119 10.02 0.37 -0.87
N ASN A 120 11.02 1.16 -0.51
CA ASN A 120 11.98 1.77 -1.43
C ASN A 120 13.38 1.22 -1.17
N ARG A 121 14.36 1.62 -1.97
CA ARG A 121 15.76 1.16 -1.87
C ARG A 121 16.31 1.25 -0.44
N ARG A 122 16.11 2.37 0.25
CA ARG A 122 16.58 2.56 1.63
C ARG A 122 15.88 1.62 2.60
N THR A 123 14.56 1.57 2.58
CA THR A 123 13.76 0.69 3.44
C THR A 123 14.10 -0.77 3.20
N TYR A 124 14.24 -1.19 1.93
CA TYR A 124 14.69 -2.55 1.60
C TYR A 124 16.05 -2.86 2.21
N GLN A 125 17.04 -1.96 2.05
CA GLN A 125 18.38 -2.16 2.59
C GLN A 125 18.39 -2.22 4.12
N GLU A 126 17.60 -1.39 4.78
CA GLU A 126 17.46 -1.39 6.25
C GLU A 126 16.83 -2.70 6.73
N LEU A 127 15.73 -3.14 6.13
CA LEU A 127 15.06 -4.41 6.46
C LEU A 127 15.97 -5.61 6.16
N PHE A 128 16.70 -5.59 5.04
CA PHE A 128 17.60 -6.68 4.67
C PHE A 128 18.79 -6.80 5.62
N LYS A 129 19.44 -5.68 5.96
CA LYS A 129 20.67 -5.67 6.76
C LYS A 129 20.43 -5.73 8.26
N LYS A 130 19.34 -5.16 8.77
CA LYS A 130 19.14 -4.93 10.21
C LYS A 130 17.94 -5.71 10.74
N LYS A 131 18.21 -6.67 11.64
CA LYS A 131 17.17 -7.48 12.29
C LYS A 131 16.13 -6.61 13.01
N ILE A 132 16.56 -5.53 13.67
CA ILE A 132 15.67 -4.64 14.43
C ILE A 132 14.54 -4.04 13.57
N PHE A 133 14.82 -3.69 12.31
CA PHE A 133 13.78 -3.17 11.43
C PHE A 133 12.77 -4.26 11.02
N ARG A 134 13.23 -5.51 10.83
CA ARG A 134 12.33 -6.64 10.58
C ARG A 134 11.43 -6.95 11.78
N GLU A 135 11.99 -6.90 12.99
CA GLU A 135 11.19 -7.10 14.21
C GLU A 135 10.15 -5.97 14.39
N LYS A 136 10.52 -4.73 14.09
CA LYS A 136 9.60 -3.59 14.10
C LYS A 136 8.47 -3.75 13.08
N GLU A 137 8.77 -4.19 11.87
CA GLU A 137 7.78 -4.43 10.82
C GLU A 137 6.80 -5.54 11.21
N LYS A 138 7.32 -6.65 11.79
CA LYS A 138 6.48 -7.71 12.35
C LYS A 138 5.55 -7.22 13.44
N TYR A 139 6.07 -6.35 14.32
CA TYR A 139 5.31 -5.78 15.41
C TYR A 139 4.12 -4.97 14.90
N TYR A 140 4.35 -4.08 13.94
CA TYR A 140 3.27 -3.33 13.32
C TYR A 140 2.27 -4.22 12.58
N PHE A 141 2.77 -5.25 11.91
CA PHE A 141 1.90 -6.24 11.26
C PHE A 141 0.96 -6.90 12.27
N LEU A 142 1.49 -7.30 13.44
CA LEU A 142 0.69 -7.89 14.52
C LEU A 142 -0.33 -6.92 15.09
N ASP A 143 0.05 -5.68 15.31
CA ASP A 143 -0.82 -4.65 15.84
C ASP A 143 -2.05 -4.45 14.94
N TYR A 144 -1.84 -4.36 13.64
CA TYR A 144 -2.94 -4.28 12.67
C TYR A 144 -3.76 -5.57 12.57
N LEU A 145 -3.11 -6.74 12.67
CA LEU A 145 -3.84 -8.01 12.70
C LEU A 145 -4.77 -8.10 13.89
N LEU A 146 -4.30 -7.66 15.07
CA LEU A 146 -5.11 -7.61 16.28
C LEU A 146 -6.27 -6.65 16.16
N SER A 147 -6.02 -5.45 15.65
CA SER A 147 -7.04 -4.44 15.42
C SER A 147 -8.14 -4.94 14.47
N LEU A 148 -7.77 -5.64 13.39
CA LEU A 148 -8.73 -6.29 12.50
C LEU A 148 -9.47 -7.45 13.19
N SER A 149 -8.76 -8.25 13.97
CA SER A 149 -9.35 -9.40 14.67
C SER A 149 -10.38 -8.95 15.71
N GLU A 150 -10.11 -7.85 16.41
CA GLU A 150 -11.06 -7.22 17.32
C GLU A 150 -12.26 -6.64 16.57
N TYR A 151 -12.01 -5.90 15.49
CA TYR A 151 -13.06 -5.36 14.62
C TYR A 151 -14.02 -6.46 14.13
N TYR A 152 -13.46 -7.62 13.75
CA TYR A 152 -14.25 -8.80 13.34
C TYR A 152 -14.80 -9.64 14.50
N LYS A 153 -14.57 -9.21 15.74
CA LYS A 153 -15.02 -9.92 16.96
C LYS A 153 -14.47 -11.36 17.07
N LEU A 154 -13.30 -11.60 16.49
CA LEU A 154 -12.59 -12.89 16.58
C LEU A 154 -11.85 -13.02 17.90
N ILE A 155 -11.44 -11.90 18.47
CA ILE A 155 -10.80 -11.80 19.78
C ILE A 155 -11.41 -10.64 20.54
N LYS A 156 -11.30 -10.71 21.87
CA LYS A 156 -11.58 -9.59 22.76
C LYS A 156 -10.26 -9.00 23.21
N VAL A 157 -10.03 -7.76 22.83
CA VAL A 157 -8.82 -7.04 23.22
C VAL A 157 -8.98 -6.54 24.65
N HIS A 158 -8.15 -7.04 25.57
CA HIS A 158 -8.09 -6.53 26.93
C HIS A 158 -7.21 -5.28 26.97
N ASN A 159 -7.55 -4.35 27.87
CA ASN A 159 -6.75 -3.16 28.09
C ASN A 159 -5.28 -3.56 28.38
N PRO A 160 -4.28 -2.99 27.68
CA PRO A 160 -2.86 -3.26 27.93
C PRO A 160 -2.42 -3.04 29.38
N GLU A 161 -3.13 -2.19 30.14
CA GLU A 161 -2.89 -1.96 31.56
C GLU A 161 -3.26 -3.15 32.46
N GLN A 162 -4.07 -4.09 31.96
CA GLN A 162 -4.55 -5.24 32.72
C GLN A 162 -3.77 -6.53 32.49
N GLY A 163 -2.69 -6.51 31.78
CA GLY A 163 -1.86 -7.68 31.50
C GLY A 163 -1.78 -8.03 30.02
N GLY A 164 -0.64 -8.59 29.66
CA GLY A 164 -0.24 -8.69 28.27
C GLY A 164 -1.04 -9.64 27.41
N TRP A 165 -1.00 -9.34 26.16
CA TRP A 165 -1.53 -10.15 25.08
C TRP A 165 -0.55 -11.27 24.75
N ILE A 166 -0.93 -12.51 24.96
CA ILE A 166 -0.19 -13.64 24.44
C ILE A 166 -0.92 -14.15 23.21
N ILE A 167 -0.41 -13.83 22.03
CA ILE A 167 -0.84 -14.50 20.81
C ILE A 167 0.15 -15.62 20.53
N GLU A 168 -0.32 -16.84 20.68
CA GLU A 168 0.43 -18.03 20.26
C GLU A 168 0.42 -18.15 18.74
N ASN A 169 1.41 -18.84 18.17
CA ASN A 169 1.50 -19.02 16.70
C ASN A 169 0.24 -19.64 16.09
N GLU A 170 -0.38 -20.56 16.80
CA GLU A 170 -1.62 -21.22 16.38
C GLU A 170 -2.78 -20.22 16.27
N ASN A 171 -2.88 -19.33 17.22
CA ASN A 171 -3.88 -18.26 17.21
C ASN A 171 -3.62 -17.25 16.10
N PHE A 172 -2.34 -16.92 15.84
CA PHE A 172 -1.97 -16.03 14.75
C PHE A 172 -2.40 -16.57 13.39
N ASN A 173 -2.03 -17.81 13.07
CA ASN A 173 -2.44 -18.47 11.83
C ASN A 173 -3.96 -18.63 11.72
N HIS A 174 -4.63 -18.90 12.83
CA HIS A 174 -6.08 -18.97 12.89
C HIS A 174 -6.72 -17.62 12.55
N LEU A 175 -6.28 -16.53 13.17
CA LEU A 175 -6.79 -15.18 12.91
C LEU A 175 -6.62 -14.78 11.45
N MET A 176 -5.43 -15.06 10.86
CA MET A 176 -5.18 -14.81 9.45
C MET A 176 -6.15 -15.57 8.54
N LYS A 177 -6.40 -16.85 8.84
CA LYS A 177 -7.35 -17.68 8.09
C LYS A 177 -8.78 -17.17 8.21
N GLU A 178 -9.21 -16.81 9.41
CA GLU A 178 -10.55 -16.27 9.64
C GLU A 178 -10.77 -14.96 8.88
N ILE A 179 -9.79 -14.06 8.88
CA ILE A 179 -9.89 -12.77 8.21
C ILE A 179 -9.89 -12.94 6.69
N PHE A 180 -8.91 -13.65 6.14
CA PHE A 180 -8.70 -13.69 4.69
C PHE A 180 -9.46 -14.83 4.00
N LYS A 181 -9.41 -16.06 4.52
CA LYS A 181 -10.10 -17.21 3.90
C LYS A 181 -11.61 -17.16 4.03
N LYS A 182 -12.12 -16.96 5.27
CA LYS A 182 -13.56 -16.97 5.53
C LYS A 182 -14.30 -15.90 4.76
N LYS A 183 -13.65 -14.75 4.53
CA LYS A 183 -14.18 -13.65 3.70
C LYS A 183 -13.83 -13.75 2.22
N ASN A 184 -13.08 -14.77 1.82
CA ASN A 184 -12.58 -14.94 0.45
C ASN A 184 -11.83 -13.70 -0.09
N ILE A 185 -11.04 -13.07 0.77
CA ILE A 185 -10.26 -11.88 0.46
C ILE A 185 -8.89 -12.32 -0.06
N LEU A 186 -8.49 -11.80 -1.21
CA LEU A 186 -7.20 -12.08 -1.83
C LEU A 186 -6.17 -11.00 -1.48
N PRO A 187 -4.92 -11.38 -1.17
CA PRO A 187 -3.84 -10.43 -0.97
C PRO A 187 -3.59 -9.55 -2.20
N PHE A 188 -3.15 -8.32 -1.97
CA PHE A 188 -2.78 -7.41 -3.05
C PHE A 188 -1.48 -7.86 -3.73
N LYS A 189 -1.49 -7.93 -5.05
CA LYS A 189 -0.33 -8.38 -5.84
C LYS A 189 0.62 -7.21 -6.10
N THR A 190 1.69 -7.14 -5.30
CA THR A 190 2.73 -6.11 -5.42
C THR A 190 4.04 -6.67 -5.94
N ALA A 191 5.06 -5.80 -6.06
CA ALA A 191 6.41 -6.15 -6.47
C ALA A 191 7.11 -7.16 -5.54
N ASN A 192 8.24 -7.67 -6.02
CA ASN A 192 9.21 -8.39 -5.21
C ASN A 192 9.91 -7.47 -4.19
N TYR A 193 10.59 -8.09 -3.24
CA TYR A 193 11.41 -7.42 -2.22
C TYR A 193 10.65 -6.62 -1.17
N TYR A 194 9.35 -6.82 -1.08
CA TYR A 194 8.59 -6.42 0.08
C TYR A 194 8.73 -7.45 1.18
N TYR A 195 8.93 -7.00 2.41
CA TYR A 195 9.01 -7.86 3.59
C TYR A 195 7.61 -8.08 4.15
N GLY A 196 7.21 -9.32 4.34
CA GLY A 196 5.87 -9.68 4.78
C GLY A 196 5.74 -11.10 5.29
N TYR A 197 4.52 -11.44 5.64
CA TYR A 197 4.12 -12.75 6.14
C TYR A 197 3.77 -13.69 4.98
N LYS A 198 4.32 -14.90 4.98
CA LYS A 198 3.96 -15.96 4.03
C LYS A 198 2.60 -16.52 4.38
N PHE A 199 1.63 -16.25 3.54
CA PHE A 199 0.27 -16.72 3.70
C PHE A 199 -0.10 -17.65 2.56
N GLU A 200 -0.12 -18.97 2.82
CA GLU A 200 -0.29 -20.01 1.82
C GLU A 200 0.75 -19.90 0.69
N LYS A 201 0.31 -19.63 -0.55
CA LYS A 201 1.17 -19.41 -1.72
C LYS A 201 1.46 -17.94 -2.02
N ASP A 202 0.90 -17.04 -1.23
CA ASP A 202 1.03 -15.58 -1.38
C ASP A 202 1.78 -14.95 -0.21
N PHE A 203 1.87 -13.64 -0.21
CA PHE A 203 2.43 -12.83 0.87
C PHE A 203 1.41 -11.75 1.28
N LEU A 204 1.34 -11.51 2.58
CA LEU A 204 0.63 -10.38 3.16
C LEU A 204 1.64 -9.41 3.75
N PHE A 205 1.48 -8.16 3.43
CA PHE A 205 2.33 -7.07 3.90
C PHE A 205 1.59 -6.24 4.95
N LEU A 206 2.31 -5.43 5.70
CA LEU A 206 1.70 -4.49 6.64
C LEU A 206 0.63 -3.62 5.96
N LYS A 207 0.90 -3.18 4.73
CA LYS A 207 -0.04 -2.37 3.94
C LYS A 207 -1.32 -3.12 3.55
N ASP A 208 -1.29 -4.45 3.46
CA ASP A 208 -2.50 -5.25 3.23
C ASP A 208 -3.46 -5.13 4.43
N LEU A 209 -2.95 -5.27 5.65
CA LEU A 209 -3.76 -5.15 6.86
C LEU A 209 -4.28 -3.72 7.06
N LYS A 210 -3.44 -2.72 6.83
CA LYS A 210 -3.84 -1.30 6.84
C LYS A 210 -4.95 -1.02 5.83
N GLY A 211 -4.74 -1.40 4.58
CA GLY A 211 -5.70 -1.19 3.50
C GLY A 211 -7.03 -1.93 3.74
N LEU A 212 -6.97 -3.15 4.28
CA LEU A 212 -8.17 -3.89 4.64
C LEU A 212 -8.93 -3.21 5.79
N TYR A 213 -8.23 -2.76 6.83
CA TYR A 213 -8.85 -2.02 7.93
C TYR A 213 -9.52 -0.72 7.45
N ALA A 214 -8.81 0.06 6.62
CA ALA A 214 -9.37 1.26 6.02
C ALA A 214 -10.60 0.96 5.15
N ALA A 215 -10.55 -0.11 4.35
CA ALA A 215 -11.66 -0.52 3.50
C ALA A 215 -12.91 -0.90 4.28
N GLU A 216 -12.77 -1.59 5.42
CA GLU A 216 -13.91 -1.90 6.31
C GLU A 216 -14.55 -0.63 6.87
N ARG A 217 -13.75 0.32 7.35
CA ARG A 217 -14.24 1.61 7.86
C ARG A 217 -14.95 2.42 6.78
N LEU A 218 -14.40 2.43 5.58
CA LEU A 218 -15.03 3.08 4.42
C LEU A 218 -16.33 2.40 4.03
N SER A 219 -16.41 1.06 4.11
CA SER A 219 -17.64 0.29 3.83
C SER A 219 -18.78 0.68 4.76
N GLU A 220 -18.52 0.79 6.06
CA GLU A 220 -19.52 1.23 7.05
C GLU A 220 -20.02 2.64 6.73
N THR A 221 -19.08 3.58 6.55
CA THR A 221 -19.43 4.98 6.24
C THR A 221 -20.21 5.11 4.92
N TYR A 222 -19.78 4.37 3.90
CA TYR A 222 -20.40 4.38 2.57
C TYR A 222 -21.87 3.92 2.64
N LYS A 223 -22.12 2.78 3.29
CA LYS A 223 -23.47 2.19 3.43
C LYS A 223 -24.39 3.05 4.27
N ASN A 224 -23.90 3.52 5.42
CA ASN A 224 -24.72 4.28 6.37
C ASN A 224 -25.17 5.64 5.82
N ASN A 225 -24.46 6.20 4.85
CA ASN A 225 -24.75 7.52 4.30
C ASN A 225 -25.27 7.51 2.85
N ASN A 226 -25.57 6.33 2.28
CA ASN A 226 -26.03 6.18 0.90
C ASN A 226 -25.15 6.95 -0.09
N LEU A 227 -23.84 6.73 -0.03
CA LEU A 227 -22.87 7.41 -0.88
C LEU A 227 -22.82 6.74 -2.25
N SER A 228 -22.41 7.47 -3.27
CA SER A 228 -22.33 6.99 -4.66
C SER A 228 -20.92 6.70 -5.13
N GLU A 229 -19.93 7.32 -4.49
CA GLU A 229 -18.53 7.24 -4.89
C GLU A 229 -17.61 7.44 -3.68
N ILE A 230 -16.47 6.75 -3.69
CA ILE A 230 -15.33 7.02 -2.82
C ILE A 230 -14.25 7.69 -3.65
N ILE A 231 -13.72 8.79 -3.16
CA ILE A 231 -12.57 9.47 -3.75
C ILE A 231 -11.42 9.43 -2.75
N GLU A 232 -10.32 8.82 -3.16
CA GLU A 232 -9.08 8.76 -2.40
C GLU A 232 -8.05 9.73 -2.98
N ILE A 233 -7.41 10.52 -2.10
CA ILE A 233 -6.31 11.39 -2.45
C ILE A 233 -5.04 10.77 -1.89
N GLY A 234 -4.05 10.49 -2.76
CA GLY A 234 -2.77 9.92 -2.34
C GLY A 234 -2.83 8.43 -1.98
N GLY A 235 -3.58 7.63 -2.74
CA GLY A 235 -3.78 6.20 -2.48
C GLY A 235 -2.56 5.29 -2.65
N GLY A 236 -1.40 5.84 -3.00
CA GLY A 236 -0.15 5.07 -3.13
C GLY A 236 -0.26 3.97 -4.19
N LEU A 237 0.01 2.72 -3.81
CA LEU A 237 -0.13 1.57 -4.73
C LEU A 237 -1.58 1.10 -4.92
N GLY A 238 -2.55 1.60 -4.14
CA GLY A 238 -3.96 1.24 -4.23
C GLY A 238 -4.38 0.08 -3.34
N TYR A 239 -3.72 -0.15 -2.20
CA TYR A 239 -4.10 -1.20 -1.25
C TYR A 239 -5.54 -1.03 -0.76
N THR A 240 -5.91 0.16 -0.30
CA THR A 240 -7.26 0.45 0.18
C THR A 240 -8.30 0.26 -0.92
N CYS A 241 -8.02 0.78 -2.12
CA CYS A 241 -8.87 0.56 -3.31
C CYS A 241 -9.10 -0.92 -3.60
N HIS A 242 -8.03 -1.73 -3.56
CA HIS A 242 -8.11 -3.18 -3.79
C HIS A 242 -9.05 -3.87 -2.81
N TYR A 243 -8.95 -3.58 -1.51
CA TYR A 243 -9.79 -4.20 -0.50
C TYR A 243 -11.22 -3.68 -0.50
N VAL A 244 -11.42 -2.38 -0.74
CA VAL A 244 -12.77 -1.82 -0.95
C VAL A 244 -13.49 -2.59 -2.05
N LYS A 245 -12.82 -2.85 -3.18
CA LYS A 245 -13.43 -3.56 -4.32
C LYS A 245 -13.69 -5.04 -4.06
N GLN A 246 -13.06 -5.64 -3.08
CA GLN A 246 -13.37 -7.01 -2.66
C GLN A 246 -14.52 -7.07 -1.61
N LEU A 247 -14.67 -6.02 -0.81
CA LEU A 247 -15.67 -5.99 0.25
C LEU A 247 -17.05 -5.54 -0.25
N PHE A 248 -17.09 -4.62 -1.21
CA PHE A 248 -18.37 -4.10 -1.72
C PHE A 248 -18.24 -3.43 -3.08
N ASP A 249 -19.34 -3.34 -3.79
CA ASP A 249 -19.39 -2.69 -5.09
C ASP A 249 -19.67 -1.19 -4.96
N CYS A 250 -18.70 -0.36 -5.35
CA CYS A 250 -18.81 1.09 -5.39
C CYS A 250 -17.98 1.64 -6.54
N ARG A 251 -18.24 2.87 -6.93
CA ARG A 251 -17.32 3.65 -7.76
C ARG A 251 -16.17 4.14 -6.86
N TYR A 252 -14.94 3.89 -7.29
CA TYR A 252 -13.74 4.31 -6.57
C TYR A 252 -12.84 5.11 -7.49
N THR A 253 -12.58 6.37 -7.13
CA THR A 253 -11.69 7.25 -7.89
C THR A 253 -10.47 7.59 -7.04
N MET A 254 -9.28 7.37 -7.58
CA MET A 254 -8.01 7.66 -6.91
C MET A 254 -7.28 8.78 -7.65
N TYR A 255 -6.91 9.83 -6.91
CA TYR A 255 -6.07 10.93 -7.38
C TYR A 255 -4.70 10.83 -6.73
N ASP A 256 -3.64 10.86 -7.52
CA ASP A 256 -2.28 10.78 -7.00
C ASP A 256 -1.27 11.48 -7.91
N LEU A 257 -0.03 11.59 -7.44
CA LEU A 257 1.10 12.06 -8.24
C LEU A 257 1.29 11.17 -9.47
N PRO A 258 1.79 11.70 -10.59
CA PRO A 258 1.83 10.95 -11.85
C PRO A 258 2.55 9.61 -11.77
N HIS A 259 3.70 9.52 -11.07
CA HIS A 259 4.42 8.26 -10.92
C HIS A 259 3.65 7.28 -10.03
N THR A 260 3.02 7.78 -8.97
CA THR A 260 2.22 6.97 -8.04
C THR A 260 0.97 6.46 -8.74
N SER A 261 0.24 7.33 -9.46
CA SER A 261 -0.95 6.93 -10.23
C SER A 261 -0.62 5.88 -11.29
N LEU A 262 0.56 5.96 -11.90
CA LEU A 262 1.04 4.98 -12.87
C LEU A 262 1.34 3.62 -12.20
N LEU A 263 2.02 3.62 -11.04
CA LEU A 263 2.28 2.41 -10.27
C LEU A 263 1.00 1.78 -9.72
N ALA A 264 0.08 2.61 -9.20
CA ALA A 264 -1.23 2.15 -8.76
C ALA A 264 -2.02 1.49 -9.90
N ALA A 265 -2.05 2.10 -11.07
CA ALA A 265 -2.68 1.53 -12.25
C ALA A 265 -2.09 0.15 -12.59
N ILE A 266 -0.76 0.02 -12.56
CA ILE A 266 -0.05 -1.24 -12.81
C ILE A 266 -0.50 -2.32 -11.82
N TYR A 267 -0.39 -2.07 -10.51
CA TYR A 267 -0.65 -3.11 -9.52
C TYR A 267 -2.14 -3.40 -9.32
N LEU A 268 -3.02 -2.41 -9.50
CA LEU A 268 -4.46 -2.65 -9.50
C LEU A 268 -4.89 -3.46 -10.72
N MET A 269 -4.34 -3.22 -11.90
CA MET A 269 -4.61 -4.06 -13.07
C MET A 269 -4.08 -5.49 -12.92
N ILE A 270 -2.94 -5.68 -12.24
CA ILE A 270 -2.41 -7.01 -11.91
C ILE A 270 -3.32 -7.75 -10.91
N SER A 271 -3.87 -7.03 -9.93
CA SER A 271 -4.66 -7.61 -8.84
C SER A 271 -6.14 -7.78 -9.18
N GLN A 272 -6.74 -6.83 -9.89
CA GLN A 272 -8.17 -6.76 -10.17
C GLN A 272 -8.52 -7.08 -11.63
N GLY A 273 -7.50 -7.19 -12.49
CA GLY A 273 -7.66 -7.37 -13.94
C GLY A 273 -7.62 -6.06 -14.71
N VAL A 274 -7.16 -6.14 -15.96
CA VAL A 274 -6.93 -4.98 -16.84
C VAL A 274 -8.20 -4.18 -17.10
N ASP A 275 -9.34 -4.85 -17.22
CA ASP A 275 -10.62 -4.23 -17.54
C ASP A 275 -11.34 -3.63 -16.34
N SER A 276 -10.89 -3.91 -15.12
CA SER A 276 -11.48 -3.35 -13.89
C SER A 276 -11.03 -1.92 -13.61
N VAL A 277 -9.92 -1.49 -14.21
CA VAL A 277 -9.30 -0.17 -13.99
C VAL A 277 -9.54 0.70 -15.22
N ASN A 278 -10.05 1.91 -15.02
CA ASN A 278 -10.17 2.94 -16.05
C ASN A 278 -9.16 4.05 -15.81
N LEU A 279 -8.41 4.39 -16.81
CA LEU A 279 -7.37 5.41 -16.76
C LEU A 279 -7.88 6.74 -17.34
N GLU A 280 -7.36 7.87 -16.89
CA GLU A 280 -7.89 9.20 -17.27
C GLU A 280 -7.89 9.46 -18.78
N ASN A 281 -6.98 8.84 -19.54
CA ASN A 281 -6.91 8.95 -20.98
C ASN A 281 -7.91 8.07 -21.76
N GLU A 282 -8.73 7.30 -21.06
CA GLU A 282 -9.71 6.38 -21.68
C GLU A 282 -11.12 6.96 -21.63
N LYS A 283 -11.96 6.57 -22.59
CA LYS A 283 -13.41 6.81 -22.49
C LYS A 283 -13.93 6.08 -21.24
N GLN A 284 -14.68 6.80 -20.41
CA GLN A 284 -15.23 6.22 -19.18
C GLN A 284 -16.15 5.05 -19.52
N ASN A 285 -15.79 3.87 -19.06
CA ASN A 285 -16.63 2.70 -19.14
C ASN A 285 -17.43 2.56 -17.83
N LYS A 286 -18.77 2.59 -17.92
CA LYS A 286 -19.65 2.45 -16.75
C LYS A 286 -19.47 1.13 -15.99
N LYS A 287 -18.95 0.08 -16.67
CA LYS A 287 -18.63 -1.22 -16.04
C LYS A 287 -17.39 -1.16 -15.16
N ASN A 288 -16.46 -0.24 -15.46
CA ASN A 288 -15.23 -0.10 -14.67
C ASN A 288 -15.55 0.72 -13.43
N ARG A 289 -15.16 0.19 -12.28
CA ARG A 289 -15.47 0.79 -10.98
C ARG A 289 -14.26 1.45 -10.32
N ILE A 290 -13.06 1.24 -10.87
CA ILE A 290 -11.81 1.86 -10.40
C ILE A 290 -11.37 2.89 -11.43
N PHE A 291 -11.19 4.12 -11.00
CA PHE A 291 -10.73 5.23 -11.85
C PHE A 291 -9.43 5.79 -11.28
N ILE A 292 -8.37 5.77 -12.09
CA ILE A 292 -7.06 6.31 -11.73
C ILE A 292 -6.84 7.61 -12.48
N LYS A 293 -6.58 8.66 -11.72
CA LYS A 293 -6.44 10.02 -12.24
C LYS A 293 -5.19 10.70 -11.66
N PRO A 294 -4.48 11.50 -12.44
CA PRO A 294 -3.42 12.33 -11.89
C PRO A 294 -3.99 13.47 -11.05
N PHE A 295 -3.25 13.92 -10.03
CA PHE A 295 -3.73 14.85 -9.00
C PHE A 295 -4.33 16.15 -9.55
N TRP A 296 -3.82 16.69 -10.66
CA TRP A 296 -4.35 17.93 -11.25
C TRP A 296 -5.76 17.81 -11.80
N LYS A 297 -6.25 16.59 -11.97
CA LYS A 297 -7.62 16.32 -12.40
C LYS A 297 -8.65 16.39 -11.27
N ILE A 298 -8.20 16.61 -10.03
CA ILE A 298 -9.10 16.74 -8.87
C ILE A 298 -10.03 17.96 -9.02
N PHE A 299 -9.53 19.05 -9.60
CA PHE A 299 -10.27 20.28 -9.81
C PHE A 299 -11.32 20.18 -10.94
N ASP A 300 -11.21 19.18 -11.81
CA ASP A 300 -12.17 18.91 -12.86
C ASP A 300 -13.41 18.15 -12.34
N ASN A 301 -13.39 17.70 -11.08
CA ASN A 301 -14.50 16.95 -10.50
C ASN A 301 -15.67 17.88 -10.14
N LYS A 302 -16.70 17.86 -11.01
CA LYS A 302 -17.96 18.61 -10.83
C LYS A 302 -19.11 17.71 -10.37
N SER A 303 -18.82 16.56 -9.76
CA SER A 303 -19.87 15.63 -9.33
C SER A 303 -20.81 16.30 -8.33
N LYS A 304 -22.12 16.20 -8.58
CA LYS A 304 -23.21 16.62 -7.66
C LYS A 304 -23.66 15.47 -6.75
N SER A 305 -23.05 14.30 -6.86
CA SER A 305 -23.40 13.12 -6.09
C SER A 305 -22.82 13.18 -4.66
N LYS A 306 -23.40 12.40 -3.76
CA LYS A 306 -22.87 12.24 -2.40
C LYS A 306 -21.56 11.43 -2.46
N ILE A 307 -20.45 12.08 -2.16
CA ILE A 307 -19.09 11.52 -2.28
C ILE A 307 -18.46 11.41 -0.90
N LEU A 308 -17.76 10.31 -0.66
CA LEU A 308 -16.85 10.16 0.46
C LEU A 308 -15.43 10.51 0.00
N TRP A 309 -14.88 11.60 0.55
CA TRP A 309 -13.48 11.94 0.37
C TRP A 309 -12.65 11.30 1.46
N PHE A 310 -11.58 10.65 1.06
CA PHE A 310 -10.71 9.89 1.94
C PHE A 310 -9.24 10.21 1.63
N ASN A 311 -8.44 10.26 2.68
CA ASN A 311 -6.99 10.42 2.60
C ASN A 311 -6.35 9.62 3.73
N GLU A 312 -5.37 8.79 3.41
CA GLU A 312 -4.55 8.07 4.37
C GLU A 312 -3.09 8.43 4.18
N ASP A 313 -2.51 9.17 5.13
CA ASP A 313 -1.07 9.48 5.21
C ASP A 313 -0.47 10.26 4.01
N SER A 314 -1.23 11.07 3.28
CA SER A 314 -0.77 11.71 2.04
C SER A 314 -0.44 13.21 2.18
N PHE A 315 -0.55 13.78 3.37
CA PHE A 315 -0.22 15.17 3.67
C PHE A 315 0.81 15.29 4.79
#